data_9d169dce2e6233b25912a16d112874d1
#
_entry.id   9d169dce2e6233b25912a16d112874d1
#
_cell.length_a   1.000
_cell.length_b   1.000
_cell.length_c   1.000
_cell.angle_alpha   90.00
_cell.angle_beta   90.00
_cell.angle_gamma   90.00
#
_symmetry.space_group_name_H-M   'P 1'
#
loop_
_entity.id
_entity.type
_entity.pdbx_description
1 polymer ?
#
loop_
_entity_poly.entity_id
_entity_poly.type
_entity_poly.pdbx_seq_one_letter_code
_entity_poly.pdbx_strand_id
1 'polypeptide(L)'
;MLQVEQLHQYYGGSHILRGLSFEATVGEVTCLLGRNGVGKTTLLKCLMGLVPAKEGKVSWEGKAITASRPHQRVQAGIAYVPQGREIFPRLTVEENLLMGLSRFSAKEAKEVPGFIYELFPVLLEMKHRRGGDLSGGQQQQLAIGRALASRPRLLILDEPTEGIQPSVIKEIGAVIRKLAARGDMSILLVEQFYDFAAELADQYLVMARGEIVQQGRGADMEAEGVRGLVAI
;
A
#
# COMPACT_ATOMS: atom_id res chain seq x y z
N MET A 1 0.35 -14.74 -1.41
CA MET A 1 -0.60 -14.16 -2.37
C MET A 1 -1.84 -13.68 -1.63
N LEU A 2 -2.30 -12.48 -1.93
CA LEU A 2 -3.60 -11.93 -1.49
C LEU A 2 -4.66 -12.37 -2.51
N GLN A 3 -5.81 -12.84 -2.01
CA GLN A 3 -6.97 -13.17 -2.83
C GLN A 3 -8.21 -12.48 -2.27
N VAL A 4 -8.95 -11.84 -3.15
CA VAL A 4 -10.22 -11.17 -2.86
C VAL A 4 -11.29 -11.78 -3.76
N GLU A 5 -12.37 -12.26 -3.16
CA GLU A 5 -13.43 -12.99 -3.86
C GLU A 5 -14.78 -12.34 -3.53
N GLN A 6 -15.47 -11.80 -4.54
CA GLN A 6 -16.82 -11.26 -4.48
C GLN A 6 -17.03 -10.31 -3.27
N LEU A 7 -16.10 -9.35 -3.07
CA LEU A 7 -16.12 -8.46 -1.93
C LEU A 7 -17.18 -7.37 -2.09
N HIS A 8 -18.14 -7.32 -1.17
CA HIS A 8 -19.18 -6.29 -1.11
C HIS A 8 -19.06 -5.47 0.16
N GLN A 9 -19.28 -4.16 0.02
CA GLN A 9 -19.31 -3.24 1.16
C GLN A 9 -20.35 -2.15 0.96
N TYR A 10 -21.01 -1.77 2.06
CA TYR A 10 -22.07 -0.77 2.10
C TYR A 10 -21.81 0.24 3.22
N TYR A 11 -22.08 1.52 2.96
CA TYR A 11 -22.25 2.52 4.01
C TYR A 11 -23.73 2.93 4.05
N GLY A 12 -24.44 2.46 5.10
CA GLY A 12 -25.90 2.58 5.14
C GLY A 12 -26.53 1.88 3.94
N GLY A 13 -27.29 2.62 3.14
CA GLY A 13 -27.90 2.12 1.90
C GLY A 13 -27.02 2.21 0.66
N SER A 14 -25.84 2.81 0.76
CA SER A 14 -24.95 3.03 -0.40
C SER A 14 -24.03 1.84 -0.63
N HIS A 15 -24.17 1.16 -1.76
CA HIS A 15 -23.33 0.03 -2.18
C HIS A 15 -22.02 0.55 -2.79
N ILE A 16 -20.92 0.46 -2.05
CA ILE A 16 -19.64 1.04 -2.42
C ILE A 16 -18.76 0.05 -3.16
N LEU A 17 -18.61 -1.18 -2.64
CA LEU A 17 -17.88 -2.25 -3.31
C LEU A 17 -18.87 -3.29 -3.81
N ARG A 18 -18.76 -3.66 -5.09
CA ARG A 18 -19.78 -4.40 -5.81
C ARG A 18 -19.22 -5.68 -6.41
N GLY A 19 -18.88 -6.67 -5.55
CA GLY A 19 -18.41 -7.98 -5.99
C GLY A 19 -16.97 -7.96 -6.52
N LEU A 20 -16.09 -7.18 -5.88
CA LEU A 20 -14.68 -7.11 -6.27
C LEU A 20 -14.00 -8.47 -6.14
N SER A 21 -13.33 -8.91 -7.22
CA SER A 21 -12.52 -10.12 -7.22
C SER A 21 -11.20 -9.86 -7.92
N PHE A 22 -10.08 -10.13 -7.23
CA PHE A 22 -8.73 -10.01 -7.78
C PHE A 22 -7.71 -10.74 -6.91
N GLU A 23 -6.50 -10.86 -7.44
CA GLU A 23 -5.35 -11.42 -6.74
C GLU A 23 -4.18 -10.45 -6.78
N ALA A 24 -3.32 -10.49 -5.75
CA ALA A 24 -2.02 -9.83 -5.76
C ALA A 24 -0.93 -10.86 -5.45
N THR A 25 -0.09 -11.11 -6.45
CA THR A 25 0.92 -12.16 -6.46
C THR A 25 2.15 -11.75 -5.67
N VAL A 26 2.82 -12.71 -5.03
CA VAL A 26 4.11 -12.48 -4.35
C VAL A 26 5.20 -12.25 -5.40
N GLY A 27 6.05 -11.26 -5.18
CA GLY A 27 7.11 -10.86 -6.11
C GLY A 27 6.64 -9.93 -7.23
N GLU A 28 5.37 -9.51 -7.21
CA GLU A 28 4.80 -8.62 -8.21
C GLU A 28 4.21 -7.35 -7.59
N VAL A 29 4.17 -6.29 -8.40
CA VAL A 29 3.44 -5.05 -8.11
C VAL A 29 2.10 -5.11 -8.82
N THR A 30 1.02 -5.23 -8.04
CA THR A 30 -0.35 -5.12 -8.53
C THR A 30 -0.81 -3.67 -8.37
N CYS A 31 -1.03 -2.96 -9.47
CA CYS A 31 -1.51 -1.58 -9.45
C CYS A 31 -3.03 -1.51 -9.55
N LEU A 32 -3.69 -0.95 -8.54
CA LEU A 32 -5.12 -0.64 -8.57
C LEU A 32 -5.30 0.83 -8.98
N LEU A 33 -5.81 1.04 -10.16
CA LEU A 33 -6.06 2.35 -10.75
C LEU A 33 -7.54 2.71 -10.67
N GLY A 34 -7.83 3.99 -10.52
CA GLY A 34 -9.20 4.50 -10.55
C GLY A 34 -9.29 5.94 -10.05
N ARG A 35 -10.35 6.61 -10.44
CA ARG A 35 -10.63 8.00 -10.04
C ARG A 35 -10.94 8.11 -8.55
N ASN A 36 -10.96 9.36 -8.07
CA ASN A 36 -11.42 9.63 -6.71
C ASN A 36 -12.91 9.24 -6.55
N GLY A 37 -13.26 8.70 -5.38
CA GLY A 37 -14.63 8.32 -5.06
C GLY A 37 -15.11 6.99 -5.64
N VAL A 38 -14.30 6.25 -6.41
CA VAL A 38 -14.72 4.94 -6.98
C VAL A 38 -14.72 3.81 -5.96
N GLY A 39 -14.16 4.01 -4.73
CA GLY A 39 -14.16 3.01 -3.66
C GLY A 39 -12.80 2.46 -3.27
N LYS A 40 -11.68 2.95 -3.85
CA LYS A 40 -10.31 2.48 -3.56
C LYS A 40 -9.99 2.42 -2.07
N THR A 41 -10.14 3.55 -1.38
CA THR A 41 -9.88 3.64 0.08
C THR A 41 -10.81 2.74 0.89
N THR A 42 -12.07 2.55 0.46
CA THR A 42 -13.01 1.61 1.11
C THR A 42 -12.51 0.18 0.98
N LEU A 43 -12.03 -0.22 -0.22
CA LEU A 43 -11.40 -1.51 -0.42
C LEU A 43 -10.22 -1.71 0.53
N LEU A 44 -9.29 -0.75 0.59
CA LEU A 44 -8.12 -0.85 1.47
C LEU A 44 -8.51 -0.94 2.95
N LYS A 45 -9.51 -0.19 3.38
CA LYS A 45 -10.06 -0.30 4.74
C LYS A 45 -10.65 -1.69 5.01
N CYS A 46 -11.31 -2.31 4.02
CA CYS A 46 -11.78 -3.69 4.12
C CYS A 46 -10.60 -4.66 4.19
N LEU A 47 -9.57 -4.50 3.35
CA LEU A 47 -8.35 -5.33 3.36
C LEU A 47 -7.59 -5.22 4.67
N MET A 48 -7.63 -4.07 5.34
CA MET A 48 -7.01 -3.87 6.65
C MET A 48 -7.92 -4.25 7.84
N GLY A 49 -9.19 -4.59 7.59
CA GLY A 49 -10.16 -4.92 8.64
C GLY A 49 -10.62 -3.72 9.47
N LEU A 50 -10.39 -2.50 8.97
CA LEU A 50 -10.87 -1.24 9.56
C LEU A 50 -12.36 -1.03 9.30
N VAL A 51 -12.86 -1.58 8.18
CA VAL A 51 -14.27 -1.61 7.82
C VAL A 51 -14.61 -3.07 7.49
N PRO A 52 -15.71 -3.63 8.08
CA PRO A 52 -16.10 -5.00 7.80
C PRO A 52 -16.64 -5.13 6.37
N ALA A 53 -16.21 -6.16 5.65
CA ALA A 53 -16.87 -6.56 4.42
C ALA A 53 -18.27 -7.11 4.75
N LYS A 54 -19.26 -6.79 3.93
CA LYS A 54 -20.63 -7.28 4.11
C LYS A 54 -20.77 -8.71 3.58
N GLU A 55 -20.17 -8.97 2.44
CA GLU A 55 -20.15 -10.26 1.75
C GLU A 55 -18.79 -10.45 1.08
N GLY A 56 -18.49 -11.67 0.67
CA GLY A 56 -17.25 -12.03 0.01
C GLY A 56 -16.18 -12.52 0.97
N LYS A 57 -15.00 -12.78 0.42
CA LYS A 57 -13.89 -13.38 1.15
C LYS A 57 -12.58 -12.68 0.84
N VAL A 58 -11.78 -12.49 1.87
CA VAL A 58 -10.38 -12.05 1.77
C VAL A 58 -9.50 -13.13 2.36
N SER A 59 -8.54 -13.61 1.57
CA SER A 59 -7.56 -14.60 2.00
C SER A 59 -6.14 -14.07 1.83
N TRP A 60 -5.30 -14.34 2.79
CA TRP A 60 -3.87 -14.04 2.75
C TRP A 60 -3.07 -15.32 3.03
N GLU A 61 -2.16 -15.68 2.11
CA GLU A 61 -1.36 -16.93 2.19
C GLU A 61 -2.22 -18.17 2.46
N GLY A 62 -3.34 -18.29 1.76
CA GLY A 62 -4.28 -19.41 1.88
C GLY A 62 -5.15 -19.41 3.13
N LYS A 63 -5.00 -18.41 4.02
CA LYS A 63 -5.82 -18.28 5.23
C LYS A 63 -6.87 -17.20 5.03
N ALA A 64 -8.13 -17.50 5.36
CA ALA A 64 -9.19 -16.52 5.37
C ALA A 64 -8.94 -15.47 6.49
N ILE A 65 -8.91 -14.19 6.10
CA ILE A 65 -8.70 -13.07 7.02
C ILE A 65 -9.89 -12.11 7.05
N THR A 66 -10.99 -12.43 6.40
CA THR A 66 -12.17 -11.55 6.28
C THR A 66 -12.65 -11.04 7.64
N ALA A 67 -12.73 -11.92 8.64
CA ALA A 67 -13.16 -11.58 10.00
C ALA A 67 -11.99 -11.17 10.93
N SER A 68 -10.74 -11.17 10.45
CA SER A 68 -9.59 -10.85 11.29
C SER A 68 -9.56 -9.36 11.63
N ARG A 69 -9.22 -9.06 12.89
CA ARG A 69 -9.03 -7.66 13.36
C ARG A 69 -7.77 -7.04 12.75
N PRO A 70 -7.66 -5.70 12.67
CA PRO A 70 -6.52 -5.01 12.07
C PRO A 70 -5.15 -5.49 12.60
N HIS A 71 -4.97 -5.58 13.91
CA HIS A 71 -3.71 -6.03 14.51
C HIS A 71 -3.33 -7.46 14.13
N GLN A 72 -4.31 -8.35 13.92
CA GLN A 72 -4.06 -9.74 13.49
C GLN A 72 -3.55 -9.78 12.04
N ARG A 73 -4.04 -8.86 11.18
CA ARG A 73 -3.54 -8.72 9.80
C ARG A 73 -2.12 -8.19 9.79
N VAL A 74 -1.79 -7.22 10.64
CA VAL A 74 -0.40 -6.76 10.82
C VAL A 74 0.49 -7.90 11.31
N GLN A 75 0.05 -8.70 12.29
CA GLN A 75 0.80 -9.87 12.74
C GLN A 75 0.96 -10.92 11.64
N ALA A 76 0.00 -11.06 10.73
CA ALA A 76 0.09 -11.92 9.55
C ALA A 76 1.05 -11.38 8.47
N GLY A 77 1.70 -10.23 8.69
CA GLY A 77 2.67 -9.66 7.78
C GLY A 77 2.09 -8.74 6.71
N ILE A 78 0.95 -8.11 6.97
CA ILE A 78 0.34 -7.09 6.10
C ILE A 78 0.69 -5.73 6.66
N ALA A 79 1.29 -4.85 5.84
CA ALA A 79 1.53 -3.45 6.18
C ALA A 79 0.78 -2.51 5.23
N TYR A 80 0.37 -1.37 5.75
CA TYR A 80 -0.41 -0.38 5.03
C TYR A 80 0.15 1.02 5.25
N VAL A 81 0.35 1.73 4.17
CA VAL A 81 0.67 3.16 4.15
C VAL A 81 -0.55 3.89 3.60
N PRO A 82 -1.32 4.56 4.45
CA PRO A 82 -2.53 5.27 4.03
C PRO A 82 -2.22 6.55 3.26
N GLN A 83 -3.21 7.02 2.49
CA GLN A 83 -3.23 8.37 1.97
C GLN A 83 -3.04 9.37 3.13
N GLY A 84 -2.22 10.41 2.93
CA GLY A 84 -1.91 11.37 3.99
C GLY A 84 -0.81 10.92 4.96
N ARG A 85 -0.15 9.75 4.71
CA ARG A 85 1.09 9.30 5.40
C ARG A 85 0.89 8.85 6.85
N GLU A 86 0.06 9.53 7.64
CA GLU A 86 -0.26 9.26 9.05
C GLU A 86 1.00 9.00 9.92
N ILE A 87 2.05 9.82 9.72
CA ILE A 87 3.23 9.79 10.59
C ILE A 87 2.89 10.38 11.97
N PHE A 88 3.69 10.08 12.97
CA PHE A 88 3.61 10.70 14.30
C PHE A 88 4.43 11.99 14.30
N PRO A 89 3.80 13.20 14.17
CA PRO A 89 4.54 14.43 13.92
C PRO A 89 5.39 14.90 15.10
N ARG A 90 5.05 14.47 16.31
CA ARG A 90 5.79 14.82 17.55
C ARG A 90 6.93 13.86 17.87
N LEU A 91 6.92 12.68 17.31
CA LEU A 91 7.99 11.69 17.43
C LEU A 91 9.12 12.02 16.44
N THR A 92 10.34 11.66 16.80
CA THR A 92 11.48 11.71 15.87
C THR A 92 11.32 10.70 14.73
N VAL A 93 12.14 10.83 13.70
CA VAL A 93 12.20 9.84 12.60
C VAL A 93 12.46 8.44 13.14
N GLU A 94 13.46 8.30 14.01
CA GLU A 94 13.80 7.01 14.63
C GLU A 94 12.64 6.43 15.43
N GLU A 95 11.99 7.22 16.28
CA GLU A 95 10.83 6.79 17.07
C GLU A 95 9.65 6.38 16.16
N ASN A 96 9.39 7.12 15.08
CA ASN A 96 8.40 6.72 14.07
C ASN A 96 8.72 5.35 13.46
N LEU A 97 9.98 5.10 13.10
CA LEU A 97 10.41 3.81 12.55
C LEU A 97 10.30 2.69 13.57
N LEU A 98 10.65 2.93 14.83
CA LEU A 98 10.49 1.97 15.92
C LEU A 98 9.04 1.57 16.16
N MET A 99 8.06 2.49 15.95
CA MET A 99 6.64 2.14 16.01
C MET A 99 6.25 1.06 15.00
N GLY A 100 6.94 0.97 13.87
CA GLY A 100 6.77 -0.11 12.88
C GLY A 100 7.14 -1.50 13.39
N LEU A 101 7.92 -1.57 14.45
CA LEU A 101 8.35 -2.84 15.08
C LEU A 101 7.35 -3.40 16.08
N SER A 102 6.20 -2.78 16.28
CA SER A 102 5.20 -3.12 17.31
C SER A 102 4.67 -4.58 17.24
N ARG A 103 4.84 -5.26 16.09
CA ARG A 103 4.47 -6.67 15.94
C ARG A 103 5.49 -7.64 16.53
N PHE A 104 6.69 -7.19 16.84
CA PHE A 104 7.78 -8.01 17.37
C PHE A 104 7.85 -7.90 18.91
N SER A 105 8.47 -8.88 19.53
CA SER A 105 8.73 -8.82 20.96
C SER A 105 9.73 -7.71 21.30
N ALA A 106 9.71 -7.21 22.54
CA ALA A 106 10.65 -6.17 23.01
C ALA A 106 12.13 -6.59 22.85
N LYS A 107 12.42 -7.89 22.79
CA LYS A 107 13.77 -8.41 22.54
C LYS A 107 14.21 -8.24 21.09
N GLU A 108 13.27 -8.32 20.15
CA GLU A 108 13.49 -8.22 18.70
C GLU A 108 13.38 -6.78 18.19
N ALA A 109 12.59 -5.94 18.85
CA ALA A 109 12.26 -4.56 18.47
C ALA A 109 13.21 -3.51 19.06
N LYS A 110 14.53 -3.81 19.17
CA LYS A 110 15.49 -2.93 19.84
C LYS A 110 15.94 -1.75 18.99
N GLU A 111 16.08 -1.95 17.71
CA GLU A 111 16.67 -0.98 16.78
C GLU A 111 15.99 -1.03 15.42
N VAL A 112 16.02 0.10 14.74
CA VAL A 112 15.52 0.20 13.36
C VAL A 112 16.38 -0.67 12.45
N PRO A 113 15.77 -1.56 11.64
CA PRO A 113 16.54 -2.39 10.71
C PRO A 113 17.36 -1.55 9.73
N GLY A 114 18.65 -1.82 9.59
CA GLY A 114 19.59 -1.02 8.79
C GLY A 114 19.17 -0.87 7.33
N PHE A 115 18.51 -1.89 6.75
CA PHE A 115 18.04 -1.82 5.35
C PHE A 115 17.05 -0.67 5.08
N ILE A 116 16.36 -0.16 6.12
CA ILE A 116 15.46 1.01 5.98
C ILE A 116 16.27 2.25 5.58
N TYR A 117 17.43 2.45 6.23
CA TYR A 117 18.32 3.56 5.93
C TYR A 117 19.07 3.37 4.61
N GLU A 118 19.28 2.13 4.18
CA GLU A 118 19.81 1.83 2.84
C GLU A 118 18.81 2.16 1.73
N LEU A 119 17.51 1.97 2.01
CA LEU A 119 16.43 2.33 1.07
C LEU A 119 16.16 3.84 1.07
N PHE A 120 16.25 4.48 2.22
CA PHE A 120 15.95 5.90 2.42
C PHE A 120 17.06 6.59 3.24
N PRO A 121 18.21 6.92 2.63
CA PRO A 121 19.36 7.52 3.34
C PRO A 121 19.01 8.80 4.10
N VAL A 122 18.09 9.61 3.57
CA VAL A 122 17.63 10.85 4.20
C VAL A 122 17.03 10.61 5.59
N LEU A 123 16.47 9.42 5.85
CA LEU A 123 15.92 9.09 7.19
C LEU A 123 17.02 8.90 8.22
N LEU A 124 18.21 8.44 7.82
CA LEU A 124 19.36 8.38 8.69
C LEU A 124 19.89 9.77 9.02
N GLU A 125 20.02 10.64 8.01
CA GLU A 125 20.46 12.03 8.18
C GLU A 125 19.52 12.83 9.12
N MET A 126 18.21 12.55 9.01
CA MET A 126 17.16 13.22 9.77
C MET A 126 16.73 12.45 11.03
N LYS A 127 17.48 11.43 11.44
CA LYS A 127 17.13 10.44 12.48
C LYS A 127 16.55 11.05 13.76
N HIS A 128 17.13 12.16 14.21
CA HIS A 128 16.75 12.84 15.45
C HIS A 128 15.77 14.02 15.26
N ARG A 129 15.37 14.32 14.02
CA ARG A 129 14.36 15.34 13.73
C ARG A 129 12.96 14.79 13.99
N ARG A 130 12.04 15.70 14.38
CA ARG A 130 10.62 15.35 14.49
C ARG A 130 10.02 15.08 13.10
N GLY A 131 9.14 14.10 13.02
CA GLY A 131 8.45 13.77 11.77
C GLY A 131 7.68 14.96 11.17
N GLY A 132 7.10 15.81 12.03
CA GLY A 132 6.38 17.00 11.58
C GLY A 132 7.25 18.09 10.94
N ASP A 133 8.56 18.07 11.17
CA ASP A 133 9.52 19.06 10.62
C ASP A 133 10.09 18.60 9.25
N LEU A 134 9.68 17.45 8.77
CA LEU A 134 10.11 16.90 7.48
C LEU A 134 9.28 17.48 6.32
N SER A 135 9.88 17.55 5.13
CA SER A 135 9.14 17.84 3.91
C SER A 135 8.11 16.73 3.59
N GLY A 136 7.10 17.03 2.77
CA GLY A 136 6.10 16.04 2.39
C GLY A 136 6.68 14.76 1.80
N GLY A 137 7.71 14.86 0.96
CA GLY A 137 8.40 13.70 0.41
C GLY A 137 9.15 12.88 1.46
N GLN A 138 9.85 13.55 2.38
CA GLN A 138 10.54 12.88 3.49
C GLN A 138 9.55 12.20 4.45
N GLN A 139 8.38 12.81 4.70
CA GLN A 139 7.31 12.19 5.48
C GLN A 139 6.76 10.93 4.80
N GLN A 140 6.67 10.94 3.46
CA GLN A 140 6.24 9.76 2.70
C GLN A 140 7.28 8.63 2.79
N GLN A 141 8.56 8.96 2.64
CA GLN A 141 9.64 7.99 2.82
C GLN A 141 9.64 7.43 4.26
N LEU A 142 9.38 8.28 5.26
CA LEU A 142 9.24 7.86 6.66
C LEU A 142 8.05 6.91 6.85
N ALA A 143 6.88 7.20 6.26
CA ALA A 143 5.70 6.35 6.35
C ALA A 143 5.94 4.97 5.71
N ILE A 144 6.58 4.93 4.54
CA ILE A 144 6.96 3.68 3.87
C ILE A 144 8.03 2.94 4.70
N GLY A 145 9.06 3.63 5.17
CA GLY A 145 10.10 3.05 6.03
C GLY A 145 9.53 2.43 7.31
N ARG A 146 8.59 3.11 7.96
CA ARG A 146 7.87 2.60 9.14
C ARG A 146 7.07 1.33 8.82
N ALA A 147 6.38 1.30 7.68
CA ALA A 147 5.66 0.10 7.24
C ALA A 147 6.63 -1.07 6.97
N LEU A 148 7.74 -0.81 6.28
CA LEU A 148 8.77 -1.79 5.97
C LEU A 148 9.52 -2.31 7.22
N ALA A 149 9.64 -1.49 8.28
CA ALA A 149 10.23 -1.92 9.55
C ALA A 149 9.50 -3.14 10.14
N SER A 150 8.20 -3.28 9.89
CA SER A 150 7.43 -4.48 10.29
C SER A 150 7.81 -5.74 9.50
N ARG A 151 8.72 -5.67 8.52
CA ARG A 151 9.09 -6.78 7.60
C ARG A 151 7.85 -7.44 6.99
N PRO A 152 7.02 -6.69 6.25
CA PRO A 152 5.78 -7.22 5.70
C PRO A 152 6.06 -8.19 4.55
N ARG A 153 5.09 -9.06 4.29
CA ARG A 153 5.02 -9.88 3.07
C ARG A 153 3.96 -9.37 2.09
N LEU A 154 3.05 -8.51 2.57
CA LEU A 154 2.16 -7.70 1.75
C LEU A 154 2.33 -6.24 2.17
N LEU A 155 2.72 -5.40 1.23
CA LEU A 155 2.79 -3.95 1.39
C LEU A 155 1.68 -3.30 0.57
N ILE A 156 0.81 -2.57 1.24
CA ILE A 156 -0.27 -1.80 0.61
C ILE A 156 0.11 -0.31 0.67
N LEU A 157 0.14 0.36 -0.48
CA LEU A 157 0.45 1.78 -0.62
C LEU A 157 -0.76 2.51 -1.23
N ASP A 158 -1.30 3.49 -0.51
CA ASP A 158 -2.47 4.27 -0.93
C ASP A 158 -2.03 5.65 -1.40
N GLU A 159 -2.04 5.88 -2.72
CA GLU A 159 -1.66 7.12 -3.40
C GLU A 159 -0.32 7.72 -2.88
N PRO A 160 0.78 6.94 -2.92
CA PRO A 160 2.04 7.36 -2.32
C PRO A 160 2.70 8.56 -3.03
N THR A 161 2.22 8.95 -4.20
CA THR A 161 2.75 10.07 -4.99
C THR A 161 2.07 11.40 -4.71
N GLU A 162 0.95 11.40 -3.96
CA GLU A 162 0.13 12.59 -3.76
C GLU A 162 0.87 13.71 -3.01
N GLY A 163 0.91 14.90 -3.62
CA GLY A 163 1.51 16.10 -3.02
C GLY A 163 3.02 16.00 -2.82
N ILE A 164 3.71 15.23 -3.66
CA ILE A 164 5.15 14.97 -3.57
C ILE A 164 5.87 15.48 -4.82
N GLN A 165 7.11 15.95 -4.64
CA GLN A 165 7.96 16.43 -5.73
C GLN A 165 8.39 15.27 -6.66
N PRO A 166 8.52 15.50 -7.98
CA PRO A 166 8.86 14.47 -8.95
C PRO A 166 10.15 13.69 -8.66
N SER A 167 11.16 14.35 -8.08
CA SER A 167 12.42 13.67 -7.68
C SER A 167 12.19 12.58 -6.64
N VAL A 168 11.37 12.88 -5.61
CA VAL A 168 11.06 11.92 -4.55
C VAL A 168 10.13 10.82 -5.04
N ILE A 169 9.21 11.13 -5.97
CA ILE A 169 8.38 10.10 -6.65
C ILE A 169 9.26 9.06 -7.32
N LYS A 170 10.30 9.49 -8.05
CA LYS A 170 11.27 8.59 -8.70
C LYS A 170 12.02 7.72 -7.70
N GLU A 171 12.44 8.30 -6.56
CA GLU A 171 13.10 7.55 -5.49
C GLU A 171 12.18 6.48 -4.91
N ILE A 172 10.92 6.82 -4.60
CA ILE A 172 9.90 5.87 -4.12
C ILE A 172 9.66 4.77 -5.16
N GLY A 173 9.53 5.10 -6.43
CA GLY A 173 9.38 4.14 -7.52
C GLY A 173 10.56 3.16 -7.59
N ALA A 174 11.79 3.67 -7.47
CA ALA A 174 12.99 2.83 -7.43
C ALA A 174 13.00 1.87 -6.24
N VAL A 175 12.56 2.33 -5.07
CA VAL A 175 12.41 1.49 -3.87
C VAL A 175 11.36 0.41 -4.10
N ILE A 176 10.18 0.74 -4.64
CA ILE A 176 9.12 -0.24 -4.94
C ILE A 176 9.64 -1.33 -5.88
N ARG A 177 10.32 -0.95 -6.98
CA ARG A 177 10.94 -1.93 -7.90
C ARG A 177 11.98 -2.81 -7.21
N LYS A 178 12.85 -2.23 -6.37
CA LYS A 178 13.85 -2.98 -5.61
C LYS A 178 13.20 -3.99 -4.65
N LEU A 179 12.10 -3.62 -4.03
CA LEU A 179 11.35 -4.51 -3.13
C LEU A 179 10.68 -5.66 -3.90
N ALA A 180 10.00 -5.37 -5.02
CA ALA A 180 9.38 -6.38 -5.87
C ALA A 180 10.41 -7.38 -6.43
N ALA A 181 11.56 -6.88 -6.89
CA ALA A 181 12.65 -7.70 -7.43
C ALA A 181 13.25 -8.69 -6.43
N ARG A 182 13.02 -8.52 -5.12
CA ARG A 182 13.40 -9.51 -4.09
C ARG A 182 12.57 -10.78 -4.17
N GLY A 183 11.37 -10.73 -4.73
CA GLY A 183 10.49 -11.89 -4.91
C GLY A 183 9.84 -12.44 -3.64
N ASP A 184 10.01 -11.79 -2.50
CA ASP A 184 9.52 -12.24 -1.18
C ASP A 184 8.31 -11.44 -0.65
N MET A 185 7.86 -10.44 -1.40
CA MET A 185 6.79 -9.51 -1.00
C MET A 185 5.78 -9.33 -2.13
N SER A 186 4.50 -9.27 -1.79
CA SER A 186 3.43 -8.79 -2.66
C SER A 186 3.26 -7.29 -2.43
N ILE A 187 3.12 -6.49 -3.48
CA ILE A 187 2.90 -5.05 -3.37
C ILE A 187 1.57 -4.71 -4.04
N LEU A 188 0.63 -4.14 -3.28
CA LEU A 188 -0.60 -3.55 -3.80
C LEU A 188 -0.44 -2.03 -3.81
N LEU A 189 -0.23 -1.47 -4.99
CA LEU A 189 -0.09 -0.04 -5.21
C LEU A 189 -1.42 0.53 -5.71
N VAL A 190 -2.01 1.41 -4.93
CA VAL A 190 -3.25 2.10 -5.31
C VAL A 190 -2.90 3.51 -5.77
N GLU A 191 -3.29 3.84 -6.99
CA GLU A 191 -2.90 5.10 -7.63
C GLU A 191 -4.00 5.64 -8.56
N GLN A 192 -3.95 6.93 -8.78
CA GLN A 192 -4.66 7.62 -9.86
C GLN A 192 -3.69 8.17 -10.91
N PHE A 193 -2.40 8.26 -10.58
CA PHE A 193 -1.37 8.75 -11.48
C PHE A 193 -0.88 7.63 -12.40
N TYR A 194 -1.45 7.60 -13.61
CA TYR A 194 -1.24 6.53 -14.59
C TYR A 194 0.24 6.26 -14.90
N ASP A 195 1.03 7.32 -15.18
CA ASP A 195 2.43 7.14 -15.63
C ASP A 195 3.29 6.44 -14.57
N PHE A 196 3.07 6.78 -13.31
CA PHE A 196 3.78 6.13 -12.19
C PHE A 196 3.36 4.66 -12.03
N ALA A 197 2.06 4.38 -12.14
CA ALA A 197 1.56 3.02 -12.08
C ALA A 197 2.06 2.17 -13.26
N ALA A 198 1.99 2.70 -14.49
CA ALA A 198 2.43 2.00 -15.70
C ALA A 198 3.93 1.68 -15.67
N GLU A 199 4.75 2.53 -15.05
CA GLU A 199 6.17 2.27 -14.87
C GLU A 199 6.45 1.09 -13.93
N LEU A 200 5.57 0.80 -12.96
CA LEU A 200 5.81 -0.14 -11.88
C LEU A 200 5.01 -1.45 -11.98
N ALA A 201 3.86 -1.42 -12.67
CA ALA A 201 2.90 -2.51 -12.67
C ALA A 201 3.42 -3.78 -13.35
N ASP A 202 3.39 -4.90 -12.64
CA ASP A 202 3.43 -6.24 -13.23
C ASP A 202 2.01 -6.68 -13.61
N GLN A 203 1.03 -6.31 -12.78
CA GLN A 203 -0.40 -6.48 -13.04
C GLN A 203 -1.13 -5.17 -12.78
N TYR A 204 -2.21 -4.92 -13.50
CA TYR A 204 -3.07 -3.78 -13.27
C TYR A 204 -4.53 -4.19 -13.08
N LEU A 205 -5.24 -3.37 -12.33
CA LEU A 205 -6.68 -3.44 -12.08
C LEU A 205 -7.24 -2.02 -12.26
N VAL A 206 -8.29 -1.86 -13.04
CA VAL A 206 -9.00 -0.58 -13.17
C VAL A 206 -10.31 -0.66 -12.41
N MET A 207 -10.47 0.22 -11.43
CA MET A 207 -11.66 0.29 -10.60
C MET A 207 -12.55 1.47 -11.02
N ALA A 208 -13.83 1.18 -11.27
CA ALA A 208 -14.85 2.19 -11.55
C ALA A 208 -16.16 1.81 -10.83
N ARG A 209 -16.80 2.77 -10.19
CA ARG A 209 -18.12 2.62 -9.53
C ARG A 209 -18.23 1.40 -8.58
N GLY A 210 -17.14 1.08 -7.92
CA GLY A 210 -17.10 -0.03 -6.97
C GLY A 210 -16.85 -1.41 -7.57
N GLU A 211 -16.49 -1.51 -8.85
CA GLU A 211 -16.22 -2.73 -9.60
C GLU A 211 -14.84 -2.70 -10.25
N ILE A 212 -14.22 -3.86 -10.47
CA ILE A 212 -13.07 -3.99 -11.38
C ILE A 212 -13.62 -4.10 -12.80
N VAL A 213 -13.37 -3.07 -13.61
CA VAL A 213 -13.90 -2.99 -14.99
C VAL A 213 -12.92 -3.50 -16.02
N GLN A 214 -11.63 -3.55 -15.68
CA GLN A 214 -10.57 -4.10 -16.54
C GLN A 214 -9.40 -4.56 -15.67
N GLN A 215 -8.70 -5.59 -16.11
CA GLN A 215 -7.49 -6.08 -15.47
C GLN A 215 -6.60 -6.80 -16.50
N GLY A 216 -5.28 -6.80 -16.26
CA GLY A 216 -4.33 -7.44 -17.18
C GLY A 216 -2.89 -7.31 -16.70
N ARG A 217 -1.96 -7.60 -17.61
CA ARG A 217 -0.52 -7.43 -17.35
C ARG A 217 -0.12 -5.98 -17.53
N GLY A 218 0.81 -5.51 -16.69
CA GLY A 218 1.30 -4.12 -16.75
C GLY A 218 1.85 -3.73 -18.11
N ALA A 219 2.52 -4.66 -18.80
CA ALA A 219 3.06 -4.45 -20.15
C ALA A 219 1.99 -4.10 -21.20
N ASP A 220 0.75 -4.50 -20.98
CA ASP A 220 -0.35 -4.33 -21.94
C ASP A 220 -1.16 -3.05 -21.70
N MET A 221 -0.91 -2.32 -20.61
CA MET A 221 -1.71 -1.16 -20.18
C MET A 221 -1.90 -0.09 -21.26
N GLU A 222 -0.85 0.20 -22.05
CA GLU A 222 -0.90 1.21 -23.11
C GLU A 222 -1.73 0.70 -24.29
N ALA A 223 -1.47 -0.52 -24.75
CA ALA A 223 -2.18 -1.15 -25.87
C ALA A 223 -3.67 -1.36 -25.57
N GLU A 224 -4.03 -1.60 -24.31
CA GLU A 224 -5.40 -1.78 -23.85
C GLU A 224 -6.12 -0.48 -23.49
N GLY A 225 -5.48 0.69 -23.71
CA GLY A 225 -6.11 1.99 -23.54
C GLY A 225 -6.43 2.34 -22.08
N VAL A 226 -5.75 1.75 -21.11
CA VAL A 226 -6.01 1.93 -19.67
C VAL A 226 -5.94 3.40 -19.26
N ARG A 227 -5.03 4.18 -19.89
CA ARG A 227 -4.93 5.64 -19.65
C ARG A 227 -6.27 6.34 -19.82
N GLY A 228 -7.03 6.01 -20.85
CA GLY A 228 -8.35 6.60 -21.14
C GLY A 228 -9.41 6.28 -20.08
N LEU A 229 -9.31 5.14 -19.40
CA LEU A 229 -10.25 4.76 -18.34
C LEU A 229 -9.97 5.48 -17.02
N VAL A 230 -8.71 5.89 -16.80
CA VAL A 230 -8.26 6.56 -15.58
C VAL A 230 -8.25 8.08 -15.75
N ALA A 231 -8.00 8.58 -16.96
CA ALA A 231 -8.07 10.01 -17.29
C ALA A 231 -9.49 10.56 -17.12
N ILE A 232 -9.59 11.84 -16.86
CA ILE A 232 -10.82 12.59 -16.54
C ILE A 232 -11.83 12.54 -17.68
#